data_68fa00c4a8a9644b3ae34ccfe58c28ed
#
_entry.id   68fa00c4a8a9644b3ae34ccfe58c28ed
#
_cell.length_a   1.000
_cell.length_b   1.000
_cell.length_c   1.000
_cell.angle_alpha   90.00
_cell.angle_beta   90.00
_cell.angle_gamma   90.00
#
_symmetry.space_group_name_H-M   'P 1'
#
loop_
_entity.id
_entity.type
_entity.pdbx_description
1 polymer ?
#
loop_
_entity_poly.entity_id
_entity_poly.type
_entity_poly.pdbx_seq_one_letter_code
_entity_poly.pdbx_strand_id
1 'polypeptide(L)'
;MTNQIFLFSHQDDEIAIFKTIKDSINSNKKTFIFYLTNGNVSKFENTNFILKRENESKRVLKKLGVSSHNIFFLGKKLKINSYSLINHLEKVYQELTNIINNIGGETTIYTHAWEGGNIDHDSSYIITLKLMRNNLKIINAYQFPFYNSYNMSFNFYRVFFPIKENGQAINPKISYNEKI
;
A
#
# COMPACT_ATOMS: atom_id res chain seq x y z
N MET A 1 20.03 9.16 1.35
CA MET A 1 18.56 9.44 1.43
C MET A 1 17.82 8.12 1.40
N THR A 2 16.88 7.92 2.32
CA THR A 2 16.09 6.70 2.41
C THR A 2 14.85 6.82 1.51
N ASN A 3 14.59 5.85 0.66
CA ASN A 3 13.37 5.77 -0.14
C ASN A 3 12.18 5.38 0.75
N GLN A 4 11.00 5.88 0.42
CA GLN A 4 9.74 5.51 1.06
C GLN A 4 8.87 4.80 0.02
N ILE A 5 8.53 3.56 0.27
CA ILE A 5 7.69 2.73 -0.60
C ILE A 5 6.38 2.45 0.11
N PHE A 6 5.27 2.75 -0.56
CA PHE A 6 3.92 2.47 -0.09
C PHE A 6 3.33 1.38 -0.96
N LEU A 7 3.00 0.23 -0.34
CA LEU A 7 2.38 -0.91 -1.01
C LEU A 7 0.89 -0.92 -0.68
N PHE A 8 0.08 -0.62 -1.67
CA PHE A 8 -1.37 -0.64 -1.60
C PHE A 8 -1.92 -1.83 -2.37
N SER A 9 -2.92 -2.49 -1.82
CA SER A 9 -3.62 -3.56 -2.51
C SER A 9 -4.53 -2.99 -3.59
N HIS A 10 -5.26 -1.90 -3.26
CA HIS A 10 -6.26 -1.30 -4.14
C HIS A 10 -6.04 0.21 -4.29
N GLN A 11 -6.63 0.76 -5.35
CA GLN A 11 -6.72 2.20 -5.58
C GLN A 11 -7.79 2.77 -4.63
N ASP A 12 -7.46 3.53 -3.67
CA ASP A 12 -8.16 4.14 -2.54
C ASP A 12 -7.53 3.85 -1.17
N ASP A 13 -6.63 2.86 -1.07
CA ASP A 13 -5.96 2.52 0.19
C ASP A 13 -5.10 3.66 0.74
N GLU A 14 -4.66 4.60 -0.11
CA GLU A 14 -3.89 5.76 0.29
C GLU A 14 -4.59 6.63 1.35
N ILE A 15 -5.92 6.52 1.47
CA ILE A 15 -6.69 7.24 2.49
C ILE A 15 -6.26 6.88 3.92
N ALA A 16 -5.83 5.63 4.14
CA ALA A 16 -5.42 5.17 5.46
C ALA A 16 -4.12 5.81 5.95
N ILE A 17 -3.28 6.29 5.03
CA ILE A 17 -1.91 6.72 5.35
C ILE A 17 -1.48 8.00 4.61
N PHE A 18 -2.45 8.78 4.08
CA PHE A 18 -2.18 9.98 3.28
C PHE A 18 -1.26 10.98 3.99
N LYS A 19 -1.39 11.12 5.31
CA LYS A 19 -0.55 12.02 6.11
C LYS A 19 0.91 11.62 6.07
N THR A 20 1.22 10.33 6.19
CA THR A 20 2.59 9.81 6.12
C THR A 20 3.18 9.99 4.72
N ILE A 21 2.37 9.82 3.65
CA ILE A 21 2.79 10.14 2.29
C ILE A 21 3.17 11.61 2.17
N LYS A 22 2.31 12.51 2.64
CA LYS A 22 2.55 13.95 2.61
C LYS A 22 3.81 14.36 3.40
N ASP A 23 3.98 13.78 4.59
CA ASP A 23 5.17 14.03 5.42
C ASP A 23 6.46 13.54 4.76
N SER A 24 6.41 12.41 4.06
CA SER A 24 7.54 11.89 3.28
C SER A 24 7.96 12.88 2.19
N ILE A 25 6.99 13.42 1.45
CA ILE A 25 7.24 14.42 0.41
C ILE A 25 7.79 15.71 1.01
N ASN A 26 7.16 16.23 2.08
CA ASN A 26 7.60 17.47 2.75
C ASN A 26 9.01 17.34 3.34
N SER A 27 9.42 16.13 3.68
CA SER A 27 10.78 15.81 4.16
C SER A 27 11.77 15.50 3.02
N ASN A 28 11.42 15.81 1.78
CA ASN A 28 12.23 15.56 0.57
C ASN A 28 12.69 14.11 0.39
N LYS A 29 11.90 13.15 0.89
CA LYS A 29 12.17 11.72 0.68
C LYS A 29 11.67 11.28 -0.69
N LYS A 30 12.43 10.42 -1.37
CA LYS A 30 11.94 9.80 -2.61
C LYS A 30 10.80 8.85 -2.26
N THR A 31 9.62 9.16 -2.72
CA THR A 31 8.36 8.45 -2.38
C THR A 31 7.84 7.71 -3.61
N PHE A 32 7.59 6.42 -3.45
CA PHE A 32 7.11 5.52 -4.50
C PHE A 32 5.82 4.83 -4.04
N ILE A 33 4.85 4.75 -4.93
CA ILE A 33 3.53 4.16 -4.67
C ILE A 33 3.32 2.97 -5.60
N PHE A 34 2.89 1.85 -5.04
CA PHE A 34 2.60 0.63 -5.79
C PHE A 34 1.18 0.14 -5.48
N TYR A 35 0.39 -0.08 -6.52
CA TYR A 35 -0.92 -0.72 -6.44
C TYR A 35 -0.78 -2.15 -6.96
N LEU A 36 -1.06 -3.15 -6.10
CA LEU A 36 -0.75 -4.56 -6.32
C LEU A 36 -1.86 -5.31 -7.05
N THR A 37 -3.10 -4.77 -7.04
CA THR A 37 -4.21 -5.25 -7.87
C THR A 37 -4.67 -4.15 -8.83
N ASN A 38 -5.47 -4.52 -9.83
CA ASN A 38 -6.05 -3.56 -10.78
C ASN A 38 -7.38 -2.94 -10.30
N GLY A 39 -7.86 -3.32 -9.10
CA GLY A 39 -9.11 -2.82 -8.52
C GLY A 39 -10.38 -3.46 -9.10
N ASN A 40 -10.28 -4.32 -10.11
CA ASN A 40 -11.43 -5.00 -10.70
C ASN A 40 -11.86 -6.20 -9.85
N VAL A 41 -13.11 -6.21 -9.42
CA VAL A 41 -13.72 -7.31 -8.64
C VAL A 41 -14.54 -8.28 -9.51
N SER A 42 -14.78 -7.94 -10.78
CA SER A 42 -15.55 -8.76 -11.71
C SER A 42 -14.70 -9.87 -12.32
N LYS A 43 -15.34 -10.99 -12.66
CA LYS A 43 -14.72 -12.04 -13.49
C LYS A 43 -14.38 -11.55 -14.90
N PHE A 44 -15.10 -10.51 -15.38
CA PHE A 44 -14.84 -9.88 -16.67
C PHE A 44 -14.03 -8.61 -16.48
N GLU A 45 -13.00 -8.43 -17.28
CA GLU A 45 -12.17 -7.23 -17.23
C GLU A 45 -13.01 -6.01 -17.65
N ASN A 46 -13.13 -5.03 -16.76
CA ASN A 46 -13.74 -3.75 -17.07
C ASN A 46 -12.64 -2.67 -17.16
N THR A 47 -12.10 -2.52 -18.35
CA THR A 47 -11.00 -1.58 -18.63
C THR A 47 -11.36 -0.14 -18.27
N ASN A 48 -12.60 0.30 -18.53
CA ASN A 48 -13.04 1.66 -18.19
C ASN A 48 -13.08 1.88 -16.68
N PHE A 49 -13.52 0.90 -15.92
CA PHE A 49 -13.54 0.96 -14.46
C PHE A 49 -12.11 1.02 -13.90
N ILE A 50 -11.20 0.15 -14.39
CA ILE A 50 -9.79 0.15 -14.00
C ILE A 50 -9.15 1.52 -14.27
N LEU A 51 -9.33 2.07 -15.47
CA LEU A 51 -8.79 3.38 -15.84
C LEU A 51 -9.35 4.52 -14.98
N LYS A 52 -10.64 4.46 -14.64
CA LYS A 52 -11.27 5.44 -13.75
C LYS A 52 -10.58 5.44 -12.39
N ARG A 53 -10.43 4.29 -11.73
CA ARG A 53 -9.77 4.16 -10.42
C ARG A 53 -8.32 4.62 -10.45
N GLU A 54 -7.56 4.23 -11.48
CA GLU A 54 -6.18 4.73 -11.65
C GLU A 54 -6.11 6.26 -11.73
N ASN A 55 -7.02 6.87 -12.48
CA ASN A 55 -7.04 8.32 -12.66
C ASN A 55 -7.46 9.04 -11.36
N GLU A 56 -8.35 8.45 -10.57
CA GLU A 56 -8.74 8.95 -9.25
C GLU A 56 -7.54 8.95 -8.29
N SER A 57 -6.86 7.82 -8.14
CA SER A 57 -5.66 7.71 -7.30
C SER A 57 -4.53 8.64 -7.77
N LYS A 58 -4.28 8.73 -9.09
CA LYS A 58 -3.29 9.69 -9.63
C LYS A 58 -3.60 11.13 -9.24
N ARG A 59 -4.89 11.53 -9.27
CA ARG A 59 -5.31 12.89 -8.87
C ARG A 59 -5.07 13.14 -7.38
N VAL A 60 -5.41 12.17 -6.53
CA VAL A 60 -5.18 12.26 -5.08
C VAL A 60 -3.68 12.37 -4.79
N LEU A 61 -2.89 11.44 -5.31
CA LEU A 61 -1.45 11.40 -5.09
C LEU A 61 -0.72 12.65 -5.63
N LYS A 62 -1.17 13.19 -6.76
CA LYS A 62 -0.65 14.47 -7.28
C LYS A 62 -0.92 15.63 -6.32
N LYS A 63 -2.09 15.69 -5.68
CA LYS A 63 -2.41 16.70 -4.66
C LYS A 63 -1.53 16.56 -3.42
N LEU A 64 -1.10 15.34 -3.09
CA LEU A 64 -0.14 15.07 -2.00
C LEU A 64 1.30 15.42 -2.39
N GLY A 65 1.59 15.67 -3.67
CA GLY A 65 2.92 16.02 -4.17
C GLY A 65 3.73 14.84 -4.73
N VAL A 66 3.11 13.66 -4.89
CA VAL A 66 3.78 12.49 -5.47
C VAL A 66 3.96 12.68 -6.98
N SER A 67 5.20 12.49 -7.46
CA SER A 67 5.50 12.50 -8.90
C SER A 67 4.81 11.34 -9.62
N SER A 68 4.22 11.61 -10.78
CA SER A 68 3.55 10.58 -11.59
C SER A 68 4.48 9.44 -12.03
N HIS A 69 5.78 9.71 -12.16
CA HIS A 69 6.80 8.69 -12.49
C HIS A 69 7.06 7.71 -11.34
N ASN A 70 6.63 8.04 -10.14
CA ASN A 70 6.80 7.22 -8.95
C ASN A 70 5.51 6.45 -8.56
N ILE A 71 4.50 6.41 -9.43
CA ILE A 71 3.24 5.71 -9.22
C ILE A 71 3.18 4.50 -10.15
N PHE A 72 3.12 3.31 -9.58
CA PHE A 72 3.17 2.04 -10.30
C PHE A 72 1.88 1.24 -10.10
N PHE A 73 1.18 0.95 -11.18
CA PHE A 73 -0.01 0.09 -11.19
C PHE A 73 0.40 -1.33 -11.58
N LEU A 74 1.07 -2.03 -10.64
CA LEU A 74 1.57 -3.39 -10.87
C LEU A 74 0.45 -4.38 -11.14
N GLY A 75 -0.67 -4.27 -10.41
CA GLY A 75 -1.82 -5.13 -10.60
C GLY A 75 -2.36 -5.09 -12.03
N LYS A 76 -2.39 -3.92 -12.65
CA LYS A 76 -2.75 -3.79 -14.06
C LYS A 76 -1.70 -4.40 -14.99
N LYS A 77 -0.41 -4.07 -14.78
CA LYS A 77 0.71 -4.63 -15.55
C LYS A 77 0.72 -6.16 -15.52
N LEU A 78 0.46 -6.74 -14.36
CA LEU A 78 0.51 -8.17 -14.11
C LEU A 78 -0.84 -8.88 -14.29
N LYS A 79 -1.92 -8.13 -14.61
CA LYS A 79 -3.30 -8.61 -14.77
C LYS A 79 -3.83 -9.32 -13.51
N ILE A 80 -3.67 -8.67 -12.35
CA ILE A 80 -4.11 -9.18 -11.04
C ILE A 80 -5.37 -8.43 -10.62
N ASN A 81 -6.49 -9.15 -10.56
CA ASN A 81 -7.76 -8.60 -10.08
C ASN A 81 -7.78 -8.54 -8.55
N SER A 82 -8.68 -7.72 -8.00
CA SER A 82 -8.96 -7.72 -6.56
C SER A 82 -9.42 -9.11 -6.10
N TYR A 83 -9.09 -9.43 -4.84
CA TYR A 83 -9.29 -10.73 -4.19
C TYR A 83 -8.50 -11.90 -4.79
N SER A 84 -7.52 -11.62 -5.67
CA SER A 84 -6.69 -12.67 -6.28
C SER A 84 -5.19 -12.52 -6.02
N LEU A 85 -4.76 -11.52 -5.26
CA LEU A 85 -3.34 -11.25 -5.00
C LEU A 85 -2.62 -12.44 -4.36
N ILE A 86 -3.31 -13.19 -3.50
CA ILE A 86 -2.79 -14.40 -2.84
C ILE A 86 -2.28 -15.44 -3.84
N ASN A 87 -2.88 -15.53 -5.04
CA ASN A 87 -2.48 -16.47 -6.08
C ASN A 87 -1.26 -15.99 -6.89
N HIS A 88 -0.79 -14.78 -6.63
CA HIS A 88 0.26 -14.11 -7.41
C HIS A 88 1.43 -13.59 -6.56
N LEU A 89 1.54 -14.05 -5.29
CA LEU A 89 2.55 -13.57 -4.33
C LEU A 89 3.97 -13.60 -4.90
N GLU A 90 4.36 -14.72 -5.52
CA GLU A 90 5.72 -14.88 -6.06
C GLU A 90 5.98 -13.92 -7.22
N LYS A 91 5.03 -13.80 -8.14
CA LYS A 91 5.14 -12.92 -9.31
C LYS A 91 5.28 -11.45 -8.90
N VAL A 92 4.49 -11.00 -7.92
CA VAL A 92 4.55 -9.63 -7.39
C VAL A 92 5.83 -9.40 -6.61
N TYR A 93 6.25 -10.35 -5.78
CA TYR A 93 7.50 -10.29 -5.05
C TYR A 93 8.71 -10.11 -5.99
N GLN A 94 8.80 -10.90 -7.07
CA GLN A 94 9.88 -10.80 -8.05
C GLN A 94 9.89 -9.43 -8.74
N GLU A 95 8.74 -8.94 -9.18
CA GLU A 95 8.62 -7.64 -9.83
C GLU A 95 9.02 -6.49 -8.90
N LEU A 96 8.54 -6.50 -7.64
CA LEU A 96 8.92 -5.52 -6.62
C LEU A 96 10.42 -5.57 -6.31
N THR A 97 11.00 -6.77 -6.19
CA THR A 97 12.44 -6.95 -5.94
C THR A 97 13.26 -6.30 -7.05
N ASN A 98 12.89 -6.54 -8.32
CA ASN A 98 13.56 -5.96 -9.48
C ASN A 98 13.48 -4.41 -9.44
N ILE A 99 12.30 -3.86 -9.17
CA ILE A 99 12.11 -2.40 -9.13
C ILE A 99 12.90 -1.79 -7.95
N ILE A 100 12.83 -2.37 -6.74
CA ILE A 100 13.54 -1.89 -5.57
C ILE A 100 15.06 -1.93 -5.79
N ASN A 101 15.56 -2.96 -6.42
CA ASN A 101 16.98 -3.06 -6.76
C ASN A 101 17.43 -1.97 -7.74
N ASN A 102 16.58 -1.59 -8.69
CA ASN A 102 16.86 -0.54 -9.67
C ASN A 102 16.73 0.87 -9.08
N ILE A 103 15.80 1.09 -8.13
CA ILE A 103 15.67 2.37 -7.41
C ILE A 103 16.97 2.69 -6.65
N GLY A 104 17.60 1.67 -6.08
CA GLY A 104 18.83 1.80 -5.29
C GLY A 104 18.64 2.51 -3.95
N GLY A 105 19.66 2.41 -3.08
CA GLY A 105 19.65 3.03 -1.75
C GLY A 105 18.77 2.27 -0.73
N GLU A 106 18.82 2.73 0.51
CA GLU A 106 18.02 2.19 1.61
C GLU A 106 16.54 2.50 1.43
N THR A 107 15.69 1.59 1.87
CA THR A 107 14.25 1.65 1.66
C THR A 107 13.47 1.36 2.94
N THR A 108 12.45 2.18 3.20
CA THR A 108 11.41 1.90 4.20
C THR A 108 10.13 1.55 3.46
N ILE A 109 9.46 0.47 3.84
CA ILE A 109 8.19 0.03 3.26
C ILE A 109 7.05 0.34 4.23
N TYR A 110 5.92 0.80 3.67
CA TYR A 110 4.63 0.93 4.34
C TYR A 110 3.65 -0.02 3.65
N THR A 111 3.01 -0.88 4.43
CA THR A 111 2.10 -1.92 3.92
C THR A 111 0.88 -2.05 4.82
N HIS A 112 -0.17 -2.72 4.33
CA HIS A 112 -1.29 -3.08 5.17
C HIS A 112 -0.84 -3.91 6.37
N ALA A 113 -1.50 -3.73 7.52
CA ALA A 113 -1.37 -4.65 8.63
C ALA A 113 -2.01 -6.00 8.30
N TRP A 114 -1.53 -7.07 8.92
CA TRP A 114 -2.25 -8.33 8.93
C TRP A 114 -3.50 -8.19 9.80
N GLU A 115 -4.68 -8.24 9.19
CA GLU A 115 -5.94 -7.98 9.89
C GLU A 115 -6.97 -9.10 9.71
N GLY A 116 -6.75 -10.04 8.78
CA GLY A 116 -7.69 -11.13 8.47
C GLY A 116 -9.02 -10.67 7.85
N GLY A 117 -9.14 -9.39 7.52
CA GLY A 117 -10.36 -8.79 6.98
C GLY A 117 -10.43 -8.75 5.46
N ASN A 118 -9.28 -8.68 4.79
CA ASN A 118 -9.17 -8.65 3.34
C ASN A 118 -7.94 -9.44 2.89
N ILE A 119 -8.15 -10.45 2.05
CA ILE A 119 -7.09 -11.35 1.58
C ILE A 119 -5.99 -10.63 0.80
N ASP A 120 -6.30 -9.55 0.07
CA ASP A 120 -5.30 -8.79 -0.67
C ASP A 120 -4.44 -7.94 0.28
N HIS A 121 -5.03 -7.36 1.36
CA HIS A 121 -4.29 -6.64 2.38
C HIS A 121 -3.31 -7.58 3.10
N ASP A 122 -3.79 -8.74 3.53
CA ASP A 122 -2.96 -9.77 4.16
C ASP A 122 -1.86 -10.29 3.20
N SER A 123 -2.17 -10.39 1.90
CA SER A 123 -1.20 -10.75 0.87
C SER A 123 -0.09 -9.70 0.70
N SER A 124 -0.44 -8.42 0.76
CA SER A 124 0.55 -7.31 0.73
C SER A 124 1.51 -7.37 1.91
N TYR A 125 0.99 -7.70 3.09
CA TYR A 125 1.79 -7.94 4.28
C TYR A 125 2.76 -9.11 4.10
N ILE A 126 2.29 -10.26 3.60
CA ILE A 126 3.14 -11.43 3.34
C ILE A 126 4.27 -11.10 2.35
N ILE A 127 3.94 -10.39 1.26
CA ILE A 127 4.94 -9.94 0.27
C ILE A 127 5.99 -9.06 0.95
N THR A 128 5.57 -8.14 1.83
CA THR A 128 6.50 -7.25 2.56
C THR A 128 7.42 -8.04 3.48
N LEU A 129 6.93 -9.02 4.23
CA LEU A 129 7.77 -9.88 5.06
C LEU A 129 8.82 -10.63 4.23
N LYS A 130 8.43 -11.15 3.06
CA LYS A 130 9.36 -11.83 2.15
C LYS A 130 10.43 -10.88 1.60
N LEU A 131 10.03 -9.66 1.23
CA LEU A 131 10.94 -8.61 0.78
C LEU A 131 11.96 -8.24 1.88
N MET A 132 11.51 -8.01 3.12
CA MET A 132 12.39 -7.68 4.24
C MET A 132 13.40 -8.79 4.53
N ARG A 133 12.96 -10.04 4.47
CA ARG A 133 13.84 -11.19 4.75
C ARG A 133 14.96 -11.34 3.71
N ASN A 134 14.69 -11.01 2.45
CA ASN A 134 15.55 -11.37 1.33
C ASN A 134 16.24 -10.16 0.66
N ASN A 135 15.96 -8.93 1.09
CA ASN A 135 16.53 -7.73 0.47
C ASN A 135 17.14 -6.80 1.52
N LEU A 136 18.46 -6.76 1.57
CA LEU A 136 19.22 -5.95 2.53
C LEU A 136 19.05 -4.44 2.36
N LYS A 137 18.48 -3.98 1.24
CA LYS A 137 18.15 -2.55 1.05
C LYS A 137 16.93 -2.12 1.86
N ILE A 138 16.11 -3.07 2.32
CA ILE A 138 14.92 -2.76 3.12
C ILE A 138 15.32 -2.74 4.58
N ILE A 139 15.44 -1.54 5.13
CA ILE A 139 15.90 -1.32 6.50
C ILE A 139 14.76 -1.25 7.53
N ASN A 140 13.55 -0.90 7.09
CA ASN A 140 12.36 -0.82 7.94
C ASN A 140 11.11 -1.19 7.17
N ALA A 141 10.11 -1.73 7.89
CA ALA A 141 8.74 -1.82 7.40
C ALA A 141 7.75 -1.39 8.48
N TYR A 142 6.77 -0.61 8.09
CA TYR A 142 5.67 -0.16 8.92
C TYR A 142 4.36 -0.69 8.38
N GLN A 143 3.45 -1.04 9.29
CA GLN A 143 2.12 -1.48 8.97
C GLN A 143 1.13 -0.35 9.24
N PHE A 144 0.14 -0.19 8.37
CA PHE A 144 -1.00 0.68 8.64
C PHE A 144 -2.29 -0.14 8.70
N PRO A 145 -3.14 0.11 9.73
CA PRO A 145 -4.41 -0.57 9.86
C PRO A 145 -5.39 -0.01 8.83
N PHE A 146 -6.29 -0.86 8.34
CA PHE A 146 -7.37 -0.43 7.46
C PHE A 146 -8.72 -0.75 8.08
N TYR A 147 -9.07 -2.04 8.20
CA TYR A 147 -10.26 -2.49 8.92
C TYR A 147 -10.09 -3.91 9.44
N ASN A 148 -10.50 -4.13 10.68
CA ASN A 148 -10.45 -5.45 11.31
C ASN A 148 -11.66 -5.67 12.22
N SER A 149 -11.95 -6.93 12.50
CA SER A 149 -13.01 -7.34 13.43
C SER A 149 -12.46 -7.81 14.79
N TYR A 150 -11.18 -7.57 15.08
CA TYR A 150 -10.53 -8.03 16.30
C TYR A 150 -11.24 -7.51 17.55
N ASN A 151 -11.65 -8.41 18.43
CA ASN A 151 -12.44 -8.12 19.65
C ASN A 151 -13.75 -7.36 19.38
N MET A 152 -14.37 -7.57 18.22
CA MET A 152 -15.68 -7.01 17.89
C MET A 152 -16.74 -8.12 17.84
N SER A 153 -17.98 -7.76 18.17
CA SER A 153 -19.12 -8.64 17.96
C SER A 153 -19.34 -8.90 16.46
N PHE A 154 -19.98 -10.02 16.15
CA PHE A 154 -20.31 -10.43 14.79
C PHE A 154 -20.82 -9.27 13.92
N ASN A 155 -20.22 -9.08 12.72
CA ASN A 155 -20.55 -8.04 11.73
C ASN A 155 -20.06 -6.60 12.01
N PHE A 156 -19.26 -6.35 13.05
CA PHE A 156 -18.67 -5.03 13.26
C PHE A 156 -17.19 -5.01 12.90
N TYR A 157 -16.75 -3.89 12.32
CA TYR A 157 -15.35 -3.63 11.98
C TYR A 157 -14.86 -2.35 12.63
N ARG A 158 -13.59 -2.36 13.06
CA ARG A 158 -12.86 -1.15 13.42
C ARG A 158 -12.14 -0.65 12.17
N VAL A 159 -12.24 0.65 11.93
CA VAL A 159 -11.59 1.29 10.77
C VAL A 159 -10.43 2.15 11.28
N PHE A 160 -9.24 1.97 10.70
CA PHE A 160 -8.01 2.67 11.05
C PHE A 160 -7.53 2.49 12.51
N PHE A 161 -7.97 1.45 13.18
CA PHE A 161 -7.50 1.12 14.53
C PHE A 161 -6.50 -0.04 14.47
N PRO A 162 -5.27 0.15 14.98
CA PRO A 162 -4.28 -0.92 14.99
C PRO A 162 -4.68 -2.04 15.95
N ILE A 163 -4.35 -3.27 15.59
CA ILE A 163 -4.35 -4.40 16.50
C ILE A 163 -3.08 -4.27 17.37
N LYS A 164 -3.23 -4.20 18.69
CA LYS A 164 -2.10 -3.93 19.61
C LYS A 164 -1.00 -4.98 19.54
N GLU A 165 -1.37 -6.21 19.27
CA GLU A 165 -0.47 -7.35 19.12
C GLU A 165 0.44 -7.23 17.88
N ASN A 166 0.09 -6.38 16.91
CA ASN A 166 0.91 -6.11 15.73
C ASN A 166 2.07 -5.14 15.99
N GLY A 167 2.21 -4.64 17.22
CA GLY A 167 3.32 -3.80 17.64
C GLY A 167 2.93 -2.41 18.14
N GLN A 168 3.92 -1.54 18.29
CA GLN A 168 3.72 -0.18 18.80
C GLN A 168 3.14 0.73 17.71
N ALA A 169 2.03 1.41 18.01
CA ALA A 169 1.41 2.35 17.09
C ALA A 169 2.17 3.68 17.03
N ILE A 170 2.42 4.16 15.81
CA ILE A 170 2.92 5.51 15.53
C ILE A 170 1.77 6.29 14.90
N ASN A 171 1.24 7.29 15.60
CA ASN A 171 0.15 8.10 15.12
C ASN A 171 0.67 9.42 14.54
N PRO A 172 0.59 9.65 13.23
CA PRO A 172 0.95 10.94 12.66
C PRO A 172 -0.05 12.03 13.13
N LYS A 173 0.46 13.18 13.53
CA LYS A 173 -0.39 14.31 13.91
C LYS A 173 -0.99 14.94 12.65
N ILE A 174 -2.32 15.05 12.62
CA ILE A 174 -3.06 15.71 11.53
C ILE A 174 -3.49 17.09 12.02
N SER A 175 -3.04 18.14 11.33
CA SER A 175 -3.46 19.52 11.63
C SER A 175 -4.88 19.78 11.15
N TYR A 176 -5.54 20.84 11.66
CA TYR A 176 -6.90 21.20 11.24
C TYR A 176 -7.02 21.43 9.73
N ASN A 177 -6.00 22.04 9.11
CA ASN A 177 -5.99 22.33 7.67
C ASN A 177 -5.73 21.09 6.79
N GLU A 178 -5.37 19.96 7.37
CA GLU A 178 -5.16 18.68 6.67
C GLU A 178 -6.37 17.74 6.79
N LYS A 179 -7.38 18.14 7.56
CA LYS A 179 -8.65 17.42 7.63
C LYS A 179 -9.46 17.81 6.38
N ILE A 180 -9.59 16.87 5.48
CA ILE A 180 -10.38 16.98 4.26
C ILE A 180 -11.79 16.52 4.53
#